data_b0a2bc5406e3cb39502f5a0b5815f4c5
#
_entry.id   b0a2bc5406e3cb39502f5a0b5815f4c5
#
_cell.length_a   1.000
_cell.length_b   1.000
_cell.length_c   1.000
_cell.angle_alpha   90.00
_cell.angle_beta   90.00
_cell.angle_gamma   90.00
#
_symmetry.space_group_name_H-M   'P 1'
#
loop_
_entity.id
_entity.type
_entity.pdbx_description
1 polymer ?
#
loop_
_entity_poly.entity_id
_entity_poly.type
_entity_poly.pdbx_seq_one_letter_code
_entity_poly.pdbx_strand_id
1 'polypeptide(L)'
;MREERQQFGGYVRKRRETLLEQSADYSLRKVAGRMGIQPSYLSKVELGEVAPPAEDTIKRLAHELKEDADVLLALGGKVSADLRAVIMKRPQLFAQLLRELSHAPDHALLRVVREVRDGEW
;
A
#
# COMPACT_ATOMS: atom_id res chain seq x y z
N MET A 1 2.84 -15.46 -1.28
CA MET A 1 2.75 -15.15 -2.68
C MET A 1 1.31 -15.09 -3.15
N ARG A 2 0.60 -16.21 -3.21
CA ARG A 2 -0.81 -16.19 -3.59
C ARG A 2 -1.67 -15.45 -2.57
N GLU A 3 -1.41 -15.68 -1.29
CA GLU A 3 -2.10 -14.98 -0.22
C GLU A 3 -1.83 -13.49 -0.22
N GLU A 4 -0.58 -13.08 -0.49
CA GLU A 4 -0.21 -11.67 -0.58
C GLU A 4 -0.93 -10.97 -1.72
N ARG A 5 -1.05 -11.63 -2.88
CA ARG A 5 -1.79 -11.11 -4.03
C ARG A 5 -3.26 -10.94 -3.71
N GLN A 6 -3.84 -11.90 -3.00
CA GLN A 6 -5.24 -11.85 -2.58
C GLN A 6 -5.48 -10.78 -1.52
N GLN A 7 -4.54 -10.58 -0.59
CA GLN A 7 -4.64 -9.54 0.41
C GLN A 7 -4.61 -8.15 -0.24
N PHE A 8 -3.67 -7.92 -1.15
CA PHE A 8 -3.59 -6.65 -1.87
C PHE A 8 -4.85 -6.42 -2.70
N GLY A 9 -5.20 -7.38 -3.52
CA GLY A 9 -6.35 -7.28 -4.42
C GLY A 9 -7.65 -7.12 -3.68
N GLY A 10 -7.84 -7.90 -2.61
CA GLY A 10 -9.04 -7.81 -1.77
C GLY A 10 -9.20 -6.47 -1.09
N TYR A 11 -8.10 -5.88 -0.62
CA TYR A 11 -8.10 -4.54 -0.03
C TYR A 11 -8.51 -3.50 -1.07
N VAL A 12 -7.90 -3.54 -2.25
CA VAL A 12 -8.22 -2.63 -3.36
C VAL A 12 -9.71 -2.73 -3.72
N ARG A 13 -10.19 -3.95 -3.89
CA ARG A 13 -11.60 -4.19 -4.26
C ARG A 13 -12.56 -3.66 -3.21
N LYS A 14 -12.30 -3.96 -1.95
CA LYS A 14 -13.15 -3.52 -0.84
C LYS A 14 -13.21 -1.99 -0.78
N ARG A 15 -12.06 -1.34 -0.91
CA ARG A 15 -11.99 0.12 -0.90
C ARG A 15 -12.77 0.72 -2.07
N ARG A 16 -12.56 0.17 -3.27
CA ARG A 16 -13.27 0.64 -4.45
C ARG A 16 -14.79 0.44 -4.31
N GLU A 17 -15.22 -0.72 -3.84
CA GLU A 17 -16.65 -1.01 -3.64
C GLU A 17 -17.28 -0.09 -2.59
N THR A 18 -16.55 0.24 -1.52
CA THR A 18 -17.01 1.19 -0.52
C THR A 18 -17.25 2.57 -1.14
N LEU A 19 -16.32 3.02 -1.98
CA LEU A 19 -16.47 4.29 -2.69
C LEU A 19 -17.60 4.23 -3.72
N LEU A 20 -17.79 3.07 -4.35
CA LEU A 20 -18.84 2.85 -5.34
C LEU A 20 -20.23 3.03 -4.72
N GLU A 21 -20.39 2.67 -3.46
CA GLU A 21 -21.66 2.88 -2.75
C GLU A 21 -22.07 4.35 -2.72
N GLN A 22 -21.11 5.25 -2.79
CA GLN A 22 -21.33 6.70 -2.74
C GLN A 22 -21.33 7.34 -4.12
N SER A 23 -20.69 6.74 -5.11
CA SER A 23 -20.55 7.34 -6.44
C SER A 23 -20.29 6.27 -7.49
N ALA A 24 -21.05 6.32 -8.58
CA ALA A 24 -20.85 5.44 -9.73
C ALA A 24 -19.49 5.64 -10.42
N ASP A 25 -18.78 6.71 -10.08
CA ASP A 25 -17.44 6.99 -10.64
C ASP A 25 -16.40 5.97 -10.18
N TYR A 26 -16.72 5.12 -9.21
CA TYR A 26 -15.82 4.10 -8.69
C TYR A 26 -16.12 2.70 -9.18
N SER A 27 -16.88 2.58 -10.28
CA SER A 27 -16.97 1.29 -10.95
C SER A 27 -15.58 0.85 -11.43
N LEU A 28 -15.38 -0.46 -11.56
CA LEU A 28 -14.11 -1.01 -12.04
C LEU A 28 -13.70 -0.36 -13.36
N ARG A 29 -14.64 -0.25 -14.29
CA ARG A 29 -14.40 0.31 -15.62
C ARG A 29 -13.97 1.77 -15.55
N LYS A 30 -14.64 2.57 -14.72
CA LYS A 30 -14.32 4.00 -14.62
C LYS A 30 -12.99 4.25 -13.95
N VAL A 31 -12.68 3.53 -12.88
CA VAL A 31 -11.38 3.64 -12.21
C VAL A 31 -10.26 3.24 -13.17
N ALA A 32 -10.40 2.09 -13.82
CA ALA A 32 -9.41 1.63 -14.81
C ALA A 32 -9.22 2.64 -15.94
N GLY A 33 -10.32 3.21 -16.43
CA GLY A 33 -10.28 4.22 -17.49
C GLY A 33 -9.48 5.45 -17.09
N ARG A 34 -9.71 5.97 -15.88
CA ARG A 34 -8.96 7.13 -15.39
C ARG A 34 -7.48 6.83 -15.20
N MET A 35 -7.16 5.59 -14.86
CA MET A 35 -5.76 5.15 -14.69
C MET A 35 -5.08 4.82 -16.01
N GLY A 36 -5.83 4.73 -17.11
CA GLY A 36 -5.27 4.34 -18.40
C GLY A 36 -4.88 2.87 -18.48
N ILE A 37 -5.54 2.01 -17.71
CA ILE A 37 -5.31 0.55 -17.72
C ILE A 37 -6.57 -0.18 -18.18
N GLN A 38 -6.40 -1.42 -18.60
CA GLN A 38 -7.54 -2.24 -19.01
C GLN A 38 -8.37 -2.67 -17.81
N PRO A 39 -9.72 -2.59 -17.90
CA PRO A 39 -10.58 -3.09 -16.84
C PRO A 39 -10.32 -4.55 -16.48
N SER A 40 -10.02 -5.39 -17.49
CA SER A 40 -9.69 -6.79 -17.25
C SER A 40 -8.42 -6.96 -16.41
N TYR A 41 -7.43 -6.07 -16.59
CA TYR A 41 -6.22 -6.10 -15.79
C TYR A 41 -6.53 -5.72 -14.34
N LEU A 42 -7.27 -4.64 -14.12
CA LEU A 42 -7.65 -4.24 -12.77
C LEU A 42 -8.46 -5.34 -12.07
N SER A 43 -9.37 -5.99 -12.80
CA SER A 43 -10.13 -7.12 -12.28
C SER A 43 -9.21 -8.25 -11.81
N LYS A 44 -8.20 -8.59 -12.59
CA LYS A 44 -7.24 -9.64 -12.22
C LYS A 44 -6.43 -9.26 -10.99
N VAL A 45 -6.04 -7.98 -10.88
CA VAL A 45 -5.36 -7.49 -9.69
C VAL A 45 -6.24 -7.66 -8.45
N GLU A 46 -7.51 -7.25 -8.54
CA GLU A 46 -8.45 -7.35 -7.42
C GLU A 46 -8.73 -8.79 -7.00
N LEU A 47 -8.72 -9.71 -7.96
CA LEU A 47 -8.95 -11.13 -7.68
C LEU A 47 -7.69 -11.86 -7.21
N GLY A 48 -6.54 -11.20 -7.23
CA GLY A 48 -5.28 -11.82 -6.86
C GLY A 48 -4.73 -12.78 -7.92
N GLU A 49 -5.21 -12.69 -9.13
CA GLU A 49 -4.76 -13.54 -10.24
C GLU A 49 -3.41 -13.13 -10.81
N VAL A 50 -3.02 -11.89 -10.60
CA VAL A 50 -1.73 -11.35 -11.02
C VAL A 50 -1.05 -10.67 -9.85
N ALA A 51 0.26 -10.46 -9.95
CA ALA A 51 1.03 -9.75 -8.93
C ALA A 51 0.55 -8.30 -8.81
N PRO A 52 0.74 -7.66 -7.63
CA PRO A 52 0.47 -6.23 -7.51
C PRO A 52 1.23 -5.45 -8.58
N PRO A 53 0.63 -4.33 -9.05
CA PRO A 53 1.28 -3.52 -10.09
C PRO A 53 2.61 -2.91 -9.64
N ALA A 54 3.32 -2.31 -10.59
CA ALA A 54 4.53 -1.56 -10.31
C ALA A 54 4.23 -0.33 -9.44
N GLU A 55 5.27 0.23 -8.84
CA GLU A 55 5.16 1.34 -7.89
C GLU A 55 4.31 2.50 -8.44
N ASP A 56 4.58 2.97 -9.65
CA ASP A 56 3.85 4.11 -10.22
C ASP A 56 2.37 3.82 -10.41
N THR A 57 2.03 2.61 -10.80
CA THR A 57 0.64 2.19 -10.98
C THR A 57 -0.08 2.12 -9.63
N ILE A 58 0.59 1.59 -8.60
CA ILE A 58 0.03 1.55 -7.25
C ILE A 58 -0.22 2.96 -6.71
N LYS A 59 0.71 3.90 -6.96
CA LYS A 59 0.53 5.30 -6.57
C LYS A 59 -0.69 5.93 -7.21
N ARG A 60 -0.89 5.68 -8.51
CA ARG A 60 -2.08 6.17 -9.21
C ARG A 60 -3.36 5.53 -8.67
N LEU A 61 -3.31 4.24 -8.39
CA LEU A 61 -4.44 3.53 -7.82
C LEU A 61 -4.80 4.09 -6.43
N ALA A 62 -3.80 4.34 -5.60
CA ALA A 62 -3.99 4.94 -4.28
C ALA A 62 -4.66 6.31 -4.40
N HIS A 63 -4.20 7.14 -5.34
CA HIS A 63 -4.80 8.44 -5.60
C HIS A 63 -6.29 8.30 -5.99
N GLU A 64 -6.59 7.39 -6.90
CA GLU A 64 -7.97 7.15 -7.34
C GLU A 64 -8.87 6.65 -6.20
N LEU A 65 -8.34 5.83 -5.31
CA LEU A 65 -9.11 5.24 -4.21
C LEU A 65 -9.05 6.07 -2.94
N LYS A 66 -8.42 7.24 -2.95
CA LYS A 66 -8.25 8.12 -1.79
C LYS A 66 -7.56 7.41 -0.63
N GLU A 67 -6.53 6.66 -0.96
CA GLU A 67 -5.71 5.93 0.00
C GLU A 67 -4.31 6.50 0.06
N ASP A 68 -3.64 6.28 1.19
CA ASP A 68 -2.23 6.62 1.33
C ASP A 68 -1.39 5.70 0.43
N ALA A 69 -0.58 6.29 -0.44
CA ALA A 69 0.22 5.53 -1.39
C ALA A 69 1.23 4.61 -0.69
N ASP A 70 1.84 5.06 0.40
CA ASP A 70 2.83 4.26 1.12
C ASP A 70 2.18 3.03 1.77
N VAL A 71 0.95 3.19 2.28
CA VAL A 71 0.19 2.07 2.84
C VAL A 71 -0.15 1.06 1.74
N LEU A 72 -0.63 1.54 0.60
CA LEU A 72 -1.00 0.64 -0.49
C LEU A 72 0.22 -0.08 -1.07
N LEU A 73 1.34 0.61 -1.18
CA LEU A 73 2.62 0.00 -1.58
C LEU A 73 3.03 -1.10 -0.61
N ALA A 74 2.96 -0.82 0.69
CA ALA A 74 3.32 -1.80 1.72
C ALA A 74 2.45 -3.05 1.62
N LEU A 75 1.15 -2.89 1.38
CA LEU A 75 0.24 -4.03 1.16
C LEU A 75 0.64 -4.85 -0.07
N GLY A 76 1.24 -4.20 -1.07
CA GLY A 76 1.79 -4.87 -2.24
C GLY A 76 3.20 -5.43 -2.05
N GLY A 77 3.71 -5.40 -0.81
CA GLY A 77 5.06 -5.87 -0.51
C GLY A 77 6.17 -4.94 -0.98
N LYS A 78 5.85 -3.65 -1.15
CA LYS A 78 6.79 -2.66 -1.69
C LYS A 78 6.96 -1.50 -0.73
N VAL A 79 8.10 -0.83 -0.86
CA VAL A 79 8.41 0.39 -0.13
C VAL A 79 8.68 1.47 -1.17
N SER A 80 8.12 2.67 -0.97
CA SER A 80 8.33 3.77 -1.92
C SER A 80 9.81 4.11 -2.05
N ALA A 81 10.17 4.71 -3.19
CA ALA A 81 11.56 5.13 -3.43
C ALA A 81 12.06 6.06 -2.34
N ASP A 82 11.22 6.97 -1.87
CA ASP A 82 11.56 7.92 -0.81
C ASP A 82 11.89 7.20 0.50
N LEU A 83 11.07 6.22 0.90
CA LEU A 83 11.32 5.46 2.12
C LEU A 83 12.54 4.55 1.97
N ARG A 84 12.74 3.96 0.79
CA ARG A 84 13.96 3.18 0.52
C ARG A 84 15.21 4.03 0.67
N ALA A 85 15.17 5.27 0.18
CA ALA A 85 16.32 6.18 0.31
C ALA A 85 16.66 6.45 1.78
N VAL A 86 15.65 6.60 2.64
CA VAL A 86 15.88 6.77 4.09
C VAL A 86 16.56 5.53 4.67
N ILE A 87 16.07 4.34 4.32
CA ILE A 87 16.66 3.07 4.79
C ILE A 87 18.11 2.94 4.31
N MET A 88 18.36 3.30 3.05
CA MET A 88 19.69 3.15 2.44
C MET A 88 20.74 4.07 3.04
N LYS A 89 20.34 5.16 3.71
CA LYS A 89 21.28 6.03 4.42
C LYS A 89 21.88 5.36 5.66
N ARG A 90 21.12 4.49 6.33
CA ARG A 90 21.54 3.80 7.55
C ARG A 90 21.05 2.36 7.53
N PRO A 91 21.57 1.55 6.58
CA PRO A 91 21.01 0.23 6.34
C PRO A 91 21.12 -0.70 7.54
N GLN A 92 22.22 -0.65 8.28
CA GLN A 92 22.44 -1.52 9.44
C GLN A 92 21.46 -1.19 10.58
N LEU A 93 21.30 0.11 10.86
CA LEU A 93 20.40 0.55 11.92
C LEU A 93 18.95 0.25 11.58
N PHE A 94 18.54 0.47 10.33
CA PHE A 94 17.17 0.16 9.93
C PHE A 94 16.89 -1.33 9.91
N ALA A 95 17.86 -2.15 9.47
CA ALA A 95 17.69 -3.60 9.51
C ALA A 95 17.51 -4.07 10.95
N GLN A 96 18.32 -3.57 11.88
CA GLN A 96 18.22 -3.88 13.30
C GLN A 96 16.88 -3.44 13.87
N LEU A 97 16.49 -2.20 13.60
CA LEU A 97 15.22 -1.64 14.07
C LEU A 97 14.03 -2.48 13.61
N LEU A 98 13.99 -2.80 12.32
CA LEU A 98 12.88 -3.57 11.75
C LEU A 98 12.81 -4.99 12.34
N ARG A 99 13.97 -5.62 12.57
CA ARG A 99 14.00 -6.94 13.20
C ARG A 99 13.49 -6.90 14.64
N GLU A 100 13.92 -5.90 15.40
CA GLU A 100 13.44 -5.73 16.77
C GLU A 100 11.94 -5.47 16.84
N LEU A 101 11.41 -4.73 15.87
CA LEU A 101 9.99 -4.41 15.80
C LEU A 101 9.13 -5.53 15.23
N SER A 102 9.73 -6.54 14.60
CA SER A 102 8.98 -7.58 13.85
C SER A 102 7.98 -8.35 14.70
N HIS A 103 8.24 -8.50 16.00
CA HIS A 103 7.35 -9.20 16.93
C HIS A 103 6.69 -8.26 17.95
N ALA A 104 6.88 -6.95 17.79
CA ALA A 104 6.32 -5.98 18.72
C ALA A 104 4.82 -5.77 18.41
N PRO A 105 3.99 -5.58 19.44
CA PRO A 105 2.59 -5.26 19.23
C PRO A 105 2.42 -3.81 18.75
N ASP A 106 1.26 -3.52 18.17
CA ASP A 106 0.98 -2.20 17.59
C ASP A 106 1.19 -1.06 18.58
N HIS A 107 0.82 -1.25 19.85
CA HIS A 107 0.99 -0.17 20.83
C HIS A 107 2.46 0.16 21.09
N ALA A 108 3.36 -0.81 20.95
CA ALA A 108 4.80 -0.56 21.06
C ALA A 108 5.30 0.24 19.86
N LEU A 109 4.82 -0.10 18.65
CA LEU A 109 5.14 0.65 17.44
C LEU A 109 4.66 2.10 17.53
N LEU A 110 3.43 2.31 18.01
CA LEU A 110 2.87 3.64 18.20
C LEU A 110 3.67 4.45 19.22
N ARG A 111 4.18 3.80 20.26
CA ARG A 111 5.03 4.44 21.26
C ARG A 111 6.33 4.93 20.63
N VAL A 112 6.99 4.10 19.81
CA VAL A 112 8.22 4.48 19.11
C VAL A 112 7.96 5.69 18.20
N VAL A 113 6.87 5.66 17.43
CA VAL A 113 6.51 6.77 16.55
C VAL A 113 6.36 8.08 17.34
N ARG A 114 5.63 8.04 18.45
CA ARG A 114 5.42 9.23 19.29
C ARG A 114 6.71 9.71 19.91
N GLU A 115 7.54 8.81 20.41
CA GLU A 115 8.81 9.15 21.02
C GLU A 115 9.77 9.82 20.03
N VAL A 116 9.84 9.31 18.82
CA VAL A 116 10.67 9.91 17.78
C VAL A 116 10.13 11.27 17.35
N ARG A 117 8.81 11.38 17.15
CA ARG A 117 8.17 12.63 16.71
C ARG A 117 8.29 13.73 17.75
N ASP A 118 8.04 13.41 19.01
CA ASP A 118 7.93 14.38 20.10
C ASP A 118 9.20 14.50 20.95
N GLY A 119 10.18 13.63 20.72
CA GLY A 119 11.41 13.61 21.51
C GLY A 119 12.35 14.78 21.18
N GLU A 120 13.22 15.08 22.12
CA GLU A 120 14.27 16.07 21.94
C GLU A 120 15.59 15.35 21.62
N TRP A 121 16.10 15.57 20.42
CA TRP A 121 17.31 14.88 19.95
C TRP A 121 18.48 15.85 19.72
#